data_b43d6e322268d20b9a56daf1d6f44b22
#
_entry.id   b43d6e322268d20b9a56daf1d6f44b22
#
_cell.length_a   1.000
_cell.length_b   1.000
_cell.length_c   1.000
_cell.angle_alpha   90.00
_cell.angle_beta   90.00
_cell.angle_gamma   90.00
#
_symmetry.space_group_name_H-M   'P 1'
#
loop_
_entity.id
_entity.type
_entity.pdbx_description
1 polymer ?
#
loop_
_entity_poly.entity_id
_entity_poly.type
_entity_poly.pdbx_seq_one_letter_code
_entity_poly.pdbx_strand_id
1 'polypeptide(L)'
;MAGKRVKAYPHLTLFPNEVEWGEWDIRNQNGEIVDPDKLPSTWDYDTDLELSISVKVQLEGIRRVLGDEESLPRLICEVQCRPTHWSVIEESRDVQLDSESFVAVVSAKIPGRKVAGELKLRAALVAGALNIDGYNTDETAYIAVQEDSLSLSAKGAGMPFSQLDFSRVREWDKNAPWVVRCNASNPEALYSRCVRVFVNTKHPVCKALVRGDEKDYEILEPAISRDFLATLVREIYVAHLNENSLYTSQKELTEGNCEEFQIVTQRIIKENFSMTIPELIDALKRDWNSVQSKIDGITGYMQKGWK
;
A
#
# COMPACT_ATOMS: atom_id res chain seq x y z
N MET A 1 8.66 29.16 5.03
CA MET A 1 7.34 28.85 5.62
C MET A 1 6.51 28.19 4.53
N ALA A 2 6.26 26.88 4.62
CA ALA A 2 5.38 26.21 3.66
C ALA A 2 3.93 26.61 3.98
N GLY A 3 3.27 27.29 3.06
CA GLY A 3 1.88 27.69 3.21
C GLY A 3 0.96 26.47 3.33
N LYS A 4 0.21 26.40 4.40
CA LYS A 4 -0.81 25.39 4.62
C LYS A 4 -1.87 25.55 3.52
N ARG A 5 -1.97 24.57 2.59
CA ARG A 5 -3.03 24.59 1.58
C ARG A 5 -4.37 24.35 2.28
N VAL A 6 -5.23 25.33 2.28
CA VAL A 6 -6.62 25.20 2.76
C VAL A 6 -7.46 24.66 1.60
N LYS A 7 -8.11 23.51 1.79
CA LYS A 7 -9.12 23.01 0.84
C LYS A 7 -10.34 23.92 0.96
N ALA A 8 -10.70 24.62 -0.11
CA ALA A 8 -11.95 25.36 -0.18
C ALA A 8 -13.02 24.47 -0.83
N TYR A 9 -14.15 24.30 -0.17
CA TYR A 9 -15.30 23.60 -0.70
C TYR A 9 -16.33 24.60 -1.21
N PRO A 10 -17.02 24.34 -2.32
CA PRO A 10 -18.04 25.25 -2.85
C PRO A 10 -19.34 25.26 -2.04
N HIS A 11 -19.45 24.48 -0.98
CA HIS A 11 -20.60 24.29 -0.11
C HIS A 11 -20.21 24.46 1.37
N LEU A 12 -21.22 24.58 2.22
CA LEU A 12 -21.02 24.66 3.67
C LEU A 12 -20.46 23.34 4.21
N THR A 13 -19.56 23.45 5.17
CA THR A 13 -19.00 22.33 5.92
C THR A 13 -19.27 22.49 7.41
N LEU A 14 -19.18 21.39 8.14
CA LEU A 14 -19.24 21.42 9.60
C LEU A 14 -17.99 22.11 10.16
N PHE A 15 -18.15 22.82 11.26
CA PHE A 15 -17.01 23.39 11.98
C PHE A 15 -16.29 22.29 12.79
N PRO A 16 -14.98 22.45 13.05
CA PRO A 16 -14.22 21.44 13.81
C PRO A 16 -14.78 21.14 15.21
N ASN A 17 -15.44 22.09 15.85
CA ASN A 17 -16.07 21.91 17.17
C ASN A 17 -17.47 21.29 17.11
N GLU A 18 -18.03 21.10 15.93
CA GLU A 18 -19.34 20.44 15.72
C GLU A 18 -19.18 18.94 15.44
N VAL A 19 -17.95 18.46 15.19
CA VAL A 19 -17.64 17.07 14.82
C VAL A 19 -16.58 16.52 15.76
N GLU A 20 -16.87 15.40 16.38
CA GLU A 20 -15.94 14.61 17.18
C GLU A 20 -15.71 13.28 16.50
N TRP A 21 -14.49 13.07 15.99
CA TRP A 21 -14.06 11.81 15.39
C TRP A 21 -13.51 10.89 16.48
N GLY A 22 -13.93 9.63 16.46
CA GLY A 22 -13.29 8.56 17.24
C GLY A 22 -11.91 8.20 16.68
N GLU A 23 -11.16 7.43 17.43
CA GLU A 23 -9.94 6.80 16.93
C GLU A 23 -10.27 5.61 16.03
N TRP A 24 -9.34 5.26 15.11
CA TRP A 24 -9.46 4.06 14.31
C TRP A 24 -9.29 2.82 15.19
N ASP A 25 -10.33 2.01 15.29
CA ASP A 25 -10.26 0.67 15.91
C ASP A 25 -9.85 -0.33 14.83
N ILE A 26 -8.72 -1.01 15.05
CA ILE A 26 -8.15 -1.99 14.12
C ILE A 26 -8.24 -3.35 14.76
N ARG A 27 -8.86 -4.29 14.08
CA ARG A 27 -9.02 -5.67 14.55
C ARG A 27 -8.44 -6.64 13.53
N ASN A 28 -7.86 -7.73 14.03
CA ASN A 28 -7.49 -8.87 13.20
C ASN A 28 -8.71 -9.78 12.91
N GLN A 29 -8.51 -10.79 12.10
CA GLN A 29 -9.55 -11.77 11.73
C GLN A 29 -10.17 -12.54 12.91
N ASN A 30 -9.53 -12.51 14.09
CA ASN A 30 -10.04 -13.12 15.32
C ASN A 30 -10.85 -12.14 16.18
N GLY A 31 -11.00 -10.87 15.72
CA GLY A 31 -11.66 -9.80 16.46
C GLY A 31 -10.82 -9.15 17.56
N GLU A 32 -9.53 -9.48 17.65
CA GLU A 32 -8.61 -8.90 18.62
C GLU A 32 -8.15 -7.51 18.18
N ILE A 33 -8.14 -6.55 19.10
CA ILE A 33 -7.65 -5.19 18.83
C ILE A 33 -6.14 -5.24 18.58
N VAL A 34 -5.72 -4.61 17.50
CA VAL A 34 -4.33 -4.51 17.07
C VAL A 34 -3.83 -3.08 17.28
N ASP A 35 -2.71 -2.95 17.97
CA ASP A 35 -2.01 -1.68 18.14
C ASP A 35 -1.42 -1.24 16.78
N PRO A 36 -1.80 -0.06 16.24
CA PRO A 36 -1.31 0.43 14.96
C PRO A 36 0.22 0.48 14.86
N ASP A 37 0.90 0.82 15.93
CA ASP A 37 2.37 0.93 16.00
C ASP A 37 3.05 -0.45 15.92
N LYS A 38 2.36 -1.49 16.34
CA LYS A 38 2.86 -2.87 16.28
C LYS A 38 2.47 -3.60 15.01
N LEU A 39 1.50 -3.07 14.27
CA LEU A 39 0.98 -3.71 13.06
C LEU A 39 2.08 -4.04 12.04
N PRO A 40 3.07 -3.15 11.76
CA PRO A 40 4.16 -3.47 10.84
C PRO A 40 4.99 -4.70 11.24
N SER A 41 4.93 -5.08 12.53
CA SER A 41 5.69 -6.22 13.07
C SER A 41 4.86 -7.49 13.28
N THR A 42 3.54 -7.38 13.32
CA THR A 42 2.64 -8.48 13.67
C THR A 42 1.72 -8.90 12.53
N TRP A 43 1.45 -8.00 11.59
CA TRP A 43 0.62 -8.29 10.43
C TRP A 43 1.34 -9.14 9.38
N ASP A 44 0.63 -10.09 8.82
CA ASP A 44 1.08 -10.87 7.68
C ASP A 44 0.06 -10.83 6.51
N TYR A 45 0.53 -11.26 5.35
CA TYR A 45 -0.24 -11.27 4.11
C TYR A 45 -1.52 -12.13 4.16
N ASP A 46 -1.60 -13.12 5.03
CA ASP A 46 -2.79 -13.98 5.23
C ASP A 46 -3.74 -13.43 6.31
N THR A 47 -3.36 -12.34 6.98
CA THR A 47 -4.15 -11.74 8.04
C THR A 47 -5.06 -10.66 7.49
N ASP A 48 -6.37 -10.92 7.48
CA ASP A 48 -7.38 -9.91 7.18
C ASP A 48 -7.52 -8.95 8.36
N LEU A 49 -7.80 -7.68 8.05
CA LEU A 49 -8.05 -6.64 9.04
C LEU A 49 -9.49 -6.12 8.91
N GLU A 50 -10.03 -5.69 10.01
CA GLU A 50 -11.25 -4.91 10.08
C GLU A 50 -10.93 -3.56 10.72
N LEU A 51 -11.23 -2.48 10.00
CA LEU A 51 -11.07 -1.11 10.49
C LEU A 51 -12.43 -0.54 10.80
N SER A 52 -12.58 0.14 11.92
CA SER A 52 -13.79 0.89 12.22
C SER A 52 -13.47 2.27 12.78
N ILE A 53 -14.38 3.20 12.53
CA ILE A 53 -14.31 4.56 13.07
C ILE A 53 -15.72 5.04 13.40
N SER A 54 -15.83 5.78 14.50
CA SER A 54 -17.05 6.46 14.89
C SER A 54 -16.97 7.95 14.67
N VAL A 55 -18.11 8.59 14.52
CA VAL A 55 -18.24 10.04 14.49
C VAL A 55 -19.44 10.46 15.33
N LYS A 56 -19.27 11.56 16.09
CA LYS A 56 -20.36 12.23 16.79
C LYS A 56 -20.47 13.66 16.27
N VAL A 57 -21.66 14.09 15.89
CA VAL A 57 -21.91 15.40 15.29
C VAL A 57 -23.06 16.09 16.00
N GLN A 58 -22.92 17.39 16.25
CA GLN A 58 -24.00 18.20 16.80
C GLN A 58 -25.10 18.40 15.74
N LEU A 59 -26.36 18.13 16.09
CA LEU A 59 -27.49 18.26 15.15
C LEU A 59 -27.69 19.69 14.64
N GLU A 60 -27.36 20.70 15.45
CA GLU A 60 -27.40 22.09 15.03
C GLU A 60 -26.45 22.37 13.85
N GLY A 61 -25.23 21.80 13.90
CA GLY A 61 -24.27 21.89 12.79
C GLY A 61 -24.80 21.21 11.51
N ILE A 62 -25.43 20.04 11.65
CA ILE A 62 -26.04 19.33 10.51
C ILE A 62 -27.14 20.18 9.90
N ARG A 63 -28.08 20.69 10.70
CA ARG A 63 -29.18 21.56 10.22
C ARG A 63 -28.66 22.78 9.51
N ARG A 64 -27.61 23.43 10.04
CA ARG A 64 -26.98 24.60 9.42
C ARG A 64 -26.41 24.28 8.04
N VAL A 65 -25.82 23.09 7.86
CA VAL A 65 -25.16 22.70 6.61
C VAL A 65 -26.15 22.16 5.59
N LEU A 66 -27.12 21.34 6.02
CA LEU A 66 -28.05 20.67 5.11
C LEU A 66 -29.30 21.52 4.81
N GLY A 67 -29.64 22.47 5.69
CA GLY A 67 -30.78 23.37 5.49
C GLY A 67 -32.16 22.70 5.66
N ASP A 68 -32.17 21.39 5.99
CA ASP A 68 -33.38 20.60 6.17
C ASP A 68 -33.29 19.84 7.52
N GLU A 69 -34.40 19.84 8.27
CA GLU A 69 -34.44 19.16 9.57
C GLU A 69 -34.53 17.64 9.48
N GLU A 70 -34.95 17.11 8.34
CA GLU A 70 -35.12 15.67 8.12
C GLU A 70 -33.91 15.02 7.43
N SER A 71 -33.04 15.79 6.80
CA SER A 71 -31.88 15.26 6.09
C SER A 71 -30.73 14.93 7.05
N LEU A 72 -30.23 13.70 6.98
CA LEU A 72 -29.09 13.24 7.74
C LEU A 72 -27.90 12.94 6.84
N PRO A 73 -26.66 13.24 7.29
CA PRO A 73 -25.49 12.85 6.56
C PRO A 73 -25.27 11.33 6.65
N ARG A 74 -24.53 10.80 5.68
CA ARG A 74 -24.02 9.42 5.70
C ARG A 74 -22.57 9.42 6.07
N LEU A 75 -22.17 8.52 6.94
CA LEU A 75 -20.76 8.28 7.22
C LEU A 75 -20.23 7.23 6.25
N ILE A 76 -19.19 7.56 5.51
CA ILE A 76 -18.47 6.64 4.64
C ILE A 76 -17.04 6.44 5.12
N CYS A 77 -16.51 5.23 4.90
CA CYS A 77 -15.11 4.89 5.09
C CYS A 77 -14.52 4.48 3.74
N GLU A 78 -13.49 5.17 3.32
CA GLU A 78 -12.70 4.83 2.16
C GLU A 78 -11.31 4.36 2.60
N VAL A 79 -10.91 3.16 2.17
CA VAL A 79 -9.58 2.64 2.41
C VAL A 79 -8.91 2.40 1.06
N GLN A 80 -7.74 2.99 0.88
CA GLN A 80 -6.95 2.86 -0.34
C GLN A 80 -5.58 2.28 -0.04
N CYS A 81 -5.20 1.27 -0.80
CA CYS A 81 -3.83 0.76 -0.86
C CYS A 81 -3.22 1.15 -2.22
N ARG A 82 -2.46 2.23 -2.28
CA ARG A 82 -1.85 2.69 -3.54
C ARG A 82 -0.90 1.66 -4.14
N PRO A 83 -0.02 1.00 -3.36
CA PRO A 83 0.91 0.02 -3.93
C PRO A 83 0.25 -1.16 -4.64
N THR A 84 -0.97 -1.53 -4.27
CA THR A 84 -1.71 -2.65 -4.89
C THR A 84 -2.89 -2.19 -5.74
N HIS A 85 -3.16 -0.87 -5.79
CA HIS A 85 -4.35 -0.25 -6.41
C HIS A 85 -5.67 -0.89 -5.95
N TRP A 86 -5.68 -1.36 -4.71
CA TRP A 86 -6.89 -1.85 -4.07
C TRP A 86 -7.55 -0.71 -3.31
N SER A 87 -8.87 -0.66 -3.39
CA SER A 87 -9.68 0.27 -2.59
C SER A 87 -11.01 -0.36 -2.24
N VAL A 88 -11.58 0.09 -1.14
CA VAL A 88 -12.93 -0.21 -0.70
C VAL A 88 -13.59 1.05 -0.16
N ILE A 89 -14.88 1.18 -0.40
CA ILE A 89 -15.73 2.22 0.19
C ILE A 89 -16.88 1.51 0.88
N GLU A 90 -17.06 1.79 2.16
CA GLU A 90 -18.17 1.26 2.97
C GLU A 90 -18.97 2.41 3.55
N GLU A 91 -20.25 2.19 3.73
CA GLU A 91 -21.18 3.14 4.32
C GLU A 91 -21.69 2.63 5.67
N SER A 92 -21.84 3.53 6.63
CA SER A 92 -22.38 3.21 7.96
C SER A 92 -23.82 2.70 7.83
N ARG A 93 -24.08 1.60 8.53
CA ARG A 93 -25.44 1.06 8.73
C ARG A 93 -25.97 1.33 10.13
N ASP A 94 -25.06 1.66 11.06
CA ASP A 94 -25.37 1.90 12.45
C ASP A 94 -25.38 3.39 12.72
N VAL A 95 -26.57 3.96 12.78
CA VAL A 95 -26.80 5.38 13.05
C VAL A 95 -27.68 5.51 14.28
N GLN A 96 -27.25 6.31 15.24
CA GLN A 96 -28.00 6.66 16.43
C GLN A 96 -28.28 8.17 16.46
N LEU A 97 -29.52 8.52 16.71
CA LEU A 97 -29.97 9.90 16.87
C LEU A 97 -30.46 10.10 18.29
N ASP A 98 -29.93 11.09 18.96
CA ASP A 98 -30.51 11.63 20.17
C ASP A 98 -31.03 13.06 19.95
N SER A 99 -31.47 13.75 21.00
CA SER A 99 -32.03 15.11 20.88
C SER A 99 -31.02 16.18 20.43
N GLU A 100 -29.72 15.93 20.59
CA GLU A 100 -28.65 16.92 20.38
C GLU A 100 -27.55 16.46 19.45
N SER A 101 -27.45 15.15 19.22
CA SER A 101 -26.34 14.58 18.43
C SER A 101 -26.75 13.44 17.50
N PHE A 102 -26.00 13.35 16.41
CA PHE A 102 -25.95 12.25 15.47
C PHE A 102 -24.68 11.46 15.74
N VAL A 103 -24.80 10.15 15.92
CA VAL A 103 -23.65 9.24 16.09
C VAL A 103 -23.72 8.15 15.02
N ALA A 104 -22.62 7.93 14.33
CA ALA A 104 -22.51 6.87 13.34
C ALA A 104 -21.21 6.11 13.49
N VAL A 105 -21.24 4.82 13.13
CA VAL A 105 -20.06 3.94 13.08
C VAL A 105 -20.00 3.29 11.72
N VAL A 106 -18.82 3.23 11.12
CA VAL A 106 -18.59 2.53 9.87
C VAL A 106 -17.40 1.58 10.02
N SER A 107 -17.52 0.39 9.40
CA SER A 107 -16.44 -0.60 9.39
C SER A 107 -16.12 -1.04 7.98
N ALA A 108 -14.83 -1.26 7.69
CA ALA A 108 -14.34 -1.78 6.41
C ALA A 108 -13.48 -3.02 6.64
N LYS A 109 -13.72 -4.07 5.83
CA LYS A 109 -12.91 -5.30 5.82
C LYS A 109 -11.83 -5.21 4.76
N ILE A 110 -10.61 -5.50 5.18
CA ILE A 110 -9.42 -5.38 4.36
C ILE A 110 -8.79 -6.76 4.20
N PRO A 111 -8.93 -7.40 3.02
CA PRO A 111 -8.28 -8.67 2.76
C PRO A 111 -6.76 -8.51 2.73
N GLY A 112 -6.04 -9.18 3.63
CA GLY A 112 -4.59 -9.07 3.74
C GLY A 112 -3.85 -9.35 2.43
N ARG A 113 -4.35 -10.31 1.64
CA ARG A 113 -3.78 -10.69 0.33
C ARG A 113 -3.91 -9.62 -0.76
N LYS A 114 -4.72 -8.58 -0.55
CA LYS A 114 -4.96 -7.52 -1.53
C LYS A 114 -4.21 -6.23 -1.23
N VAL A 115 -3.58 -6.14 -0.07
CA VAL A 115 -2.93 -4.91 0.41
C VAL A 115 -1.45 -5.12 0.72
N ALA A 116 -0.68 -4.04 0.75
CA ALA A 116 0.74 -4.05 1.11
C ALA A 116 1.23 -2.63 1.42
N GLY A 117 2.26 -2.52 2.24
CA GLY A 117 2.94 -1.24 2.49
C GLY A 117 2.14 -0.31 3.37
N GLU A 118 1.43 0.65 2.78
CA GLU A 118 0.68 1.68 3.51
C GLU A 118 -0.76 1.74 3.00
N LEU A 119 -1.71 1.85 3.93
CA LEU A 119 -3.10 2.15 3.65
C LEU A 119 -3.36 3.64 3.90
N LYS A 120 -4.09 4.28 3.01
CA LYS A 120 -4.70 5.59 3.23
C LYS A 120 -6.11 5.38 3.71
N LEU A 121 -6.42 5.96 4.87
CA LEU A 121 -7.72 5.86 5.53
C LEU A 121 -8.42 7.20 5.42
N ARG A 122 -9.68 7.17 5.05
CA ARG A 122 -10.50 8.37 4.97
C ARG A 122 -11.89 8.06 5.48
N ALA A 123 -12.30 8.73 6.53
CA ALA A 123 -13.68 8.76 6.98
C ALA A 123 -14.29 10.10 6.57
N ALA A 124 -15.50 10.07 6.04
CA ALA A 124 -16.16 11.30 5.61
C ALA A 124 -17.64 11.26 5.89
N LEU A 125 -18.16 12.39 6.36
CA LEU A 125 -19.58 12.67 6.37
C LEU A 125 -19.96 13.27 5.03
N VAL A 126 -20.91 12.62 4.36
CA VAL A 126 -21.39 13.03 3.06
C VAL A 126 -22.86 13.39 3.13
N ALA A 127 -23.20 14.51 2.54
CA ALA A 127 -24.58 14.89 2.32
C ALA A 127 -25.09 14.29 1.01
N GLY A 128 -26.36 13.86 1.00
CA GLY A 128 -27.10 13.66 -0.25
C GLY A 128 -27.30 15.00 -0.97
N ALA A 129 -28.05 15.01 -2.06
CA ALA A 129 -28.32 16.21 -2.85
C ALA A 129 -28.47 17.47 -1.99
N LEU A 130 -27.52 18.40 -2.14
CA LEU A 130 -27.53 19.69 -1.44
C LEU A 130 -28.37 20.67 -2.24
N ASN A 131 -29.28 21.38 -1.58
CA ASN A 131 -29.95 22.53 -2.16
C ASN A 131 -29.09 23.77 -1.89
N ILE A 132 -28.30 24.19 -2.89
CA ILE A 132 -27.49 25.41 -2.80
C ILE A 132 -28.23 26.50 -3.60
N ASP A 133 -28.74 27.51 -2.94
CA ASP A 133 -29.42 28.65 -3.57
C ASP A 133 -30.53 28.26 -4.57
N GLY A 134 -31.29 27.20 -4.28
CA GLY A 134 -32.35 26.70 -5.14
C GLY A 134 -31.92 25.76 -6.28
N TYR A 135 -30.64 25.38 -6.34
CA TYR A 135 -30.13 24.38 -7.24
C TYR A 135 -29.94 23.06 -6.47
N ASN A 136 -30.71 22.02 -6.85
CA ASN A 136 -30.48 20.66 -6.39
C ASN A 136 -29.23 20.12 -7.13
N THR A 137 -28.17 19.83 -6.39
CA THR A 137 -27.03 19.13 -6.93
C THR A 137 -27.22 17.64 -6.65
N ASP A 138 -27.20 16.81 -7.68
CA ASP A 138 -27.16 15.33 -7.53
C ASP A 138 -25.79 14.86 -7.02
N GLU A 139 -24.85 15.80 -6.75
CA GLU A 139 -23.48 15.49 -6.35
C GLU A 139 -23.38 15.31 -4.84
N THR A 140 -22.71 14.24 -4.44
CA THR A 140 -22.37 13.96 -3.05
C THR A 140 -21.34 14.97 -2.53
N ALA A 141 -21.69 15.74 -1.50
CA ALA A 141 -20.82 16.73 -0.91
C ALA A 141 -20.21 16.23 0.40
N TYR A 142 -18.90 16.43 0.56
CA TYR A 142 -18.20 16.14 1.81
C TYR A 142 -18.38 17.30 2.79
N ILE A 143 -19.09 17.06 3.89
CA ILE A 143 -19.34 18.10 4.92
C ILE A 143 -18.37 18.05 6.09
N ALA A 144 -17.72 16.88 6.32
CA ALA A 144 -16.57 16.74 7.21
C ALA A 144 -15.71 15.56 6.74
N VAL A 145 -14.39 15.61 6.98
CA VAL A 145 -13.45 14.57 6.57
C VAL A 145 -12.36 14.40 7.61
N GLN A 146 -12.05 13.13 7.94
CA GLN A 146 -10.90 12.68 8.71
C GLN A 146 -10.01 11.84 7.80
N GLU A 147 -8.74 12.19 7.69
CA GLU A 147 -7.75 11.44 6.89
C GLU A 147 -6.64 10.94 7.81
N ASP A 148 -6.20 9.69 7.58
CA ASP A 148 -5.12 9.04 8.31
C ASP A 148 -4.35 8.06 7.43
N SER A 149 -3.30 7.45 7.96
CA SER A 149 -2.57 6.41 7.26
C SER A 149 -2.14 5.30 8.22
N LEU A 150 -2.20 4.06 7.74
CA LEU A 150 -1.85 2.87 8.48
C LEU A 150 -0.72 2.13 7.77
N SER A 151 0.42 1.98 8.43
CA SER A 151 1.55 1.23 7.90
C SER A 151 1.37 -0.27 8.17
N LEU A 152 1.44 -1.08 7.12
CA LEU A 152 1.38 -2.55 7.20
C LEU A 152 2.78 -3.19 7.18
N SER A 153 3.82 -2.43 6.85
CA SER A 153 5.19 -2.94 6.78
C SER A 153 6.17 -1.96 7.41
N ALA A 154 7.26 -2.50 7.96
CA ALA A 154 8.36 -1.68 8.44
C ALA A 154 8.88 -0.77 7.34
N LYS A 155 9.23 0.47 7.68
CA LYS A 155 9.82 1.45 6.75
C LYS A 155 11.20 0.93 6.31
N GLY A 156 11.27 0.33 5.14
CA GLY A 156 12.52 -0.17 4.51
C GLY A 156 12.47 -0.01 3.01
N ALA A 157 13.49 0.63 2.50
CA ALA A 157 14.04 0.67 1.13
C ALA A 157 13.13 0.22 -0.02
N GLY A 158 12.05 0.94 -0.33
CA GLY A 158 11.40 0.84 -1.66
C GLY A 158 11.01 -0.53 -2.23
N MET A 159 11.37 -1.62 -1.53
CA MET A 159 11.02 -2.98 -1.93
C MET A 159 9.63 -3.36 -1.40
N PRO A 160 8.80 -4.02 -2.20
CA PRO A 160 7.48 -4.48 -1.79
C PRO A 160 7.60 -5.72 -0.87
N PHE A 161 7.83 -5.48 0.42
CA PHE A 161 7.89 -6.54 1.42
C PHE A 161 6.49 -6.98 1.87
N SER A 162 6.34 -8.29 2.11
CA SER A 162 5.19 -8.89 2.76
C SER A 162 5.64 -9.97 3.73
N GLN A 163 4.98 -10.05 4.86
CA GLN A 163 5.22 -11.09 5.86
C GLN A 163 4.28 -12.27 5.60
N LEU A 164 4.77 -13.51 5.75
CA LEU A 164 3.97 -14.70 5.53
C LEU A 164 4.55 -15.89 6.31
N ASP A 165 3.69 -16.71 6.90
CA ASP A 165 4.08 -17.98 7.49
C ASP A 165 4.28 -19.03 6.39
N PHE A 166 5.54 -19.38 6.09
CA PHE A 166 5.88 -20.31 5.01
C PHE A 166 5.41 -21.75 5.27
N SER A 167 5.10 -22.11 6.51
CA SER A 167 4.50 -23.41 6.81
C SER A 167 3.11 -23.60 6.21
N ARG A 168 2.44 -22.49 5.83
CA ARG A 168 1.12 -22.48 5.18
C ARG A 168 1.19 -22.52 3.65
N VAL A 169 2.39 -22.41 3.07
CA VAL A 169 2.60 -22.40 1.62
C VAL A 169 3.27 -23.69 1.19
N ARG A 170 2.53 -24.53 0.49
CA ARG A 170 2.98 -25.90 0.13
C ARG A 170 4.24 -25.93 -0.75
N GLU A 171 4.39 -24.93 -1.62
CA GLU A 171 5.50 -24.85 -2.58
C GLU A 171 6.79 -24.29 -1.98
N TRP A 172 6.77 -23.76 -0.75
CA TRP A 172 7.92 -23.10 -0.15
C TRP A 172 8.51 -23.93 1.00
N ASP A 173 9.84 -23.87 1.12
CA ASP A 173 10.50 -24.46 2.29
C ASP A 173 10.15 -23.63 3.54
N LYS A 174 9.59 -24.30 4.56
CA LYS A 174 9.21 -23.67 5.83
C LYS A 174 10.38 -23.03 6.57
N ASN A 175 11.63 -23.44 6.28
CA ASN A 175 12.83 -22.89 6.88
C ASN A 175 13.49 -21.80 6.03
N ALA A 176 12.98 -21.51 4.83
CA ALA A 176 13.51 -20.42 4.04
C ALA A 176 13.28 -19.08 4.75
N PRO A 177 14.27 -18.16 4.79
CA PRO A 177 14.14 -16.87 5.45
C PRO A 177 13.24 -15.89 4.66
N TRP A 178 13.35 -15.89 3.34
CA TRP A 178 12.54 -15.11 2.41
C TRP A 178 12.38 -15.81 1.06
N VAL A 179 11.43 -15.34 0.29
CA VAL A 179 11.21 -15.71 -1.11
C VAL A 179 10.90 -14.46 -1.91
N VAL A 180 11.60 -14.27 -3.02
CA VAL A 180 11.27 -13.22 -3.98
C VAL A 180 10.39 -13.82 -5.06
N ARG A 181 9.20 -13.25 -5.27
CA ARG A 181 8.34 -13.57 -6.41
C ARG A 181 8.34 -12.41 -7.38
N CYS A 182 8.53 -12.74 -8.64
CA CYS A 182 8.40 -11.82 -9.75
C CYS A 182 7.58 -12.50 -10.85
N ASN A 183 6.66 -11.76 -11.45
CA ASN A 183 5.91 -12.20 -12.62
C ASN A 183 6.04 -11.14 -13.70
N ALA A 184 6.91 -11.37 -14.65
CA ALA A 184 7.21 -10.48 -15.76
C ALA A 184 6.31 -10.72 -17.00
N SER A 185 5.26 -11.54 -16.90
CA SER A 185 4.41 -11.89 -18.05
C SER A 185 3.53 -10.76 -18.55
N ASN A 186 3.25 -9.74 -17.71
CA ASN A 186 2.48 -8.56 -18.09
C ASN A 186 3.26 -7.27 -17.79
N PRO A 187 3.97 -6.70 -18.77
CA PRO A 187 4.77 -5.49 -18.62
C PRO A 187 3.98 -4.22 -18.24
N GLU A 188 2.71 -4.16 -18.59
CA GLU A 188 1.83 -3.02 -18.30
C GLU A 188 1.15 -3.12 -16.93
N ALA A 189 1.30 -4.27 -16.26
CA ALA A 189 0.77 -4.43 -14.92
C ALA A 189 1.56 -3.57 -13.91
N LEU A 190 0.94 -3.27 -12.78
CA LEU A 190 1.59 -2.51 -11.72
C LEU A 190 2.77 -3.29 -11.15
N TYR A 191 3.90 -2.60 -10.98
CA TYR A 191 5.11 -3.17 -10.41
C TYR A 191 4.87 -3.91 -9.08
N SER A 192 4.11 -3.30 -8.17
CA SER A 192 3.77 -3.87 -6.87
C SER A 192 2.92 -5.14 -6.93
N ARG A 193 2.23 -5.40 -8.06
CA ARG A 193 1.53 -6.68 -8.29
C ARG A 193 2.44 -7.74 -8.88
N CYS A 194 3.46 -7.31 -9.62
CA CYS A 194 4.37 -8.21 -10.32
C CYS A 194 5.52 -8.69 -9.44
N VAL A 195 6.00 -7.85 -8.52
CA VAL A 195 7.16 -8.15 -7.69
C VAL A 195 6.81 -8.08 -6.21
N ARG A 196 7.25 -9.08 -5.45
CA ARG A 196 7.09 -9.10 -4.00
C ARG A 196 8.16 -9.93 -3.30
N VAL A 197 8.67 -9.39 -2.21
CA VAL A 197 9.57 -10.11 -1.29
C VAL A 197 8.76 -10.59 -0.10
N PHE A 198 8.59 -11.88 0.03
CA PHE A 198 7.95 -12.48 1.20
C PHE A 198 9.00 -12.84 2.23
N VAL A 199 8.78 -12.45 3.48
CA VAL A 199 9.64 -12.76 4.62
C VAL A 199 8.91 -13.74 5.54
N ASN A 200 9.59 -14.81 5.93
CA ASN A 200 9.00 -15.85 6.75
C ASN A 200 8.83 -15.42 8.19
N THR A 201 7.58 -15.30 8.66
CA THR A 201 7.26 -14.88 10.04
C THR A 201 7.78 -15.81 11.12
N LYS A 202 8.02 -17.09 10.79
CA LYS A 202 8.57 -18.09 11.71
C LYS A 202 10.11 -18.10 11.75
N HIS A 203 10.77 -17.44 10.79
CA HIS A 203 12.22 -17.37 10.74
C HIS A 203 12.75 -16.16 11.54
N PRO A 204 13.89 -16.30 12.27
CA PRO A 204 14.48 -15.20 13.05
C PRO A 204 14.76 -13.93 12.25
N VAL A 205 15.07 -14.05 10.95
CA VAL A 205 15.28 -12.94 10.01
C VAL A 205 14.10 -11.98 9.96
N CYS A 206 12.86 -12.46 10.05
CA CYS A 206 11.69 -11.59 10.07
C CYS A 206 11.74 -10.61 11.25
N LYS A 207 12.12 -11.11 12.44
CA LYS A 207 12.24 -10.26 13.63
C LYS A 207 13.36 -9.22 13.49
N ALA A 208 14.48 -9.61 12.88
CA ALA A 208 15.60 -8.70 12.63
C ALA A 208 15.22 -7.57 11.66
N LEU A 209 14.57 -7.91 10.55
CA LEU A 209 14.09 -6.93 9.56
C LEU A 209 13.04 -5.97 10.13
N VAL A 210 12.15 -6.48 10.98
CA VAL A 210 11.07 -5.69 11.58
C VAL A 210 11.59 -4.76 12.67
N ARG A 211 12.54 -5.23 13.51
CA ARG A 211 13.12 -4.42 14.59
C ARG A 211 14.01 -3.28 14.05
N GLY A 212 14.48 -3.41 12.81
CA GLY A 212 15.41 -2.43 12.22
C GLY A 212 16.74 -2.38 12.96
N ASP A 213 17.17 -3.51 13.55
CA ASP A 213 18.47 -3.58 14.23
C ASP A 213 19.58 -3.35 13.19
N GLU A 214 20.30 -2.24 13.30
CA GLU A 214 21.23 -1.75 12.28
C GLU A 214 22.24 -2.83 11.84
N LYS A 215 22.74 -3.64 12.77
CA LYS A 215 23.71 -4.69 12.45
C LYS A 215 23.16 -5.83 11.63
N ASP A 216 21.93 -6.29 11.96
CA ASP A 216 21.28 -7.37 11.24
C ASP A 216 20.82 -6.88 9.86
N TYR A 217 20.33 -5.64 9.80
CA TYR A 217 19.89 -5.01 8.54
C TYR A 217 21.04 -4.84 7.55
N GLU A 218 22.23 -4.42 8.02
CA GLU A 218 23.42 -4.27 7.18
C GLU A 218 23.87 -5.55 6.46
N ILE A 219 23.56 -6.72 7.01
CA ILE A 219 23.87 -8.04 6.42
C ILE A 219 22.72 -8.52 5.54
N LEU A 220 21.48 -8.33 5.97
CA LEU A 220 20.30 -8.89 5.32
C LEU A 220 19.90 -8.10 4.07
N GLU A 221 20.02 -6.77 4.09
CA GLU A 221 19.67 -5.93 2.96
C GLU A 221 20.45 -6.29 1.68
N PRO A 222 21.79 -6.43 1.69
CA PRO A 222 22.54 -6.89 0.52
C PRO A 222 22.11 -8.27 0.02
N ALA A 223 21.82 -9.20 0.93
CA ALA A 223 21.40 -10.55 0.56
C ALA A 223 20.02 -10.57 -0.11
N ILE A 224 19.06 -9.86 0.45
CA ILE A 224 17.72 -9.73 -0.12
C ILE A 224 17.76 -8.96 -1.44
N SER A 225 18.53 -7.87 -1.51
CA SER A 225 18.71 -7.06 -2.73
C SER A 225 19.33 -7.88 -3.86
N ARG A 226 20.29 -8.75 -3.53
CA ARG A 226 20.89 -9.68 -4.47
C ARG A 226 19.86 -10.64 -5.05
N ASP A 227 19.12 -11.33 -4.20
CA ASP A 227 18.10 -12.29 -4.62
C ASP A 227 16.96 -11.63 -5.38
N PHE A 228 16.61 -10.41 -5.00
CA PHE A 228 15.65 -9.57 -5.69
C PHE A 228 16.11 -9.24 -7.12
N LEU A 229 17.31 -8.69 -7.30
CA LEU A 229 17.85 -8.35 -8.61
C LEU A 229 18.06 -9.60 -9.48
N ALA A 230 18.57 -10.68 -8.90
CA ALA A 230 18.76 -11.95 -9.61
C ALA A 230 17.42 -12.53 -10.11
N THR A 231 16.38 -12.49 -9.27
CA THR A 231 15.05 -12.95 -9.65
C THR A 231 14.44 -12.05 -10.72
N LEU A 232 14.53 -10.74 -10.59
CA LEU A 232 14.01 -9.78 -11.57
C LEU A 232 14.67 -9.99 -12.95
N VAL A 233 15.99 -10.07 -12.97
CA VAL A 233 16.77 -10.28 -14.20
C VAL A 233 16.41 -11.62 -14.86
N ARG A 234 16.28 -12.69 -14.07
CA ARG A 234 15.87 -14.01 -14.57
C ARG A 234 14.49 -13.97 -15.20
N GLU A 235 13.50 -13.36 -14.53
CA GLU A 235 12.12 -13.33 -15.02
C GLU A 235 11.98 -12.47 -16.28
N ILE A 236 12.73 -11.36 -16.40
CA ILE A 236 12.81 -10.57 -17.64
C ILE A 236 13.35 -11.43 -18.79
N TYR A 237 14.40 -12.20 -18.52
CA TYR A 237 14.99 -13.08 -19.54
C TYR A 237 14.03 -14.20 -19.96
N VAL A 238 13.35 -14.83 -19.01
CA VAL A 238 12.33 -15.86 -19.29
C VAL A 238 11.16 -15.27 -20.09
N ALA A 239 10.68 -14.09 -19.72
CA ALA A 239 9.61 -13.40 -20.46
C ALA A 239 10.05 -13.09 -21.90
N HIS A 240 11.31 -12.68 -22.11
CA HIS A 240 11.85 -12.46 -23.46
C HIS A 240 11.91 -13.77 -24.27
N LEU A 241 12.32 -14.90 -23.68
CA LEU A 241 12.35 -16.21 -24.35
C LEU A 241 10.96 -16.69 -24.76
N ASN A 242 9.92 -16.29 -24.05
CA ASN A 242 8.52 -16.62 -24.33
C ASN A 242 7.86 -15.65 -25.34
N GLU A 243 8.67 -14.97 -26.18
CA GLU A 243 8.23 -14.05 -27.24
C GLU A 243 7.40 -12.85 -26.74
N ASN A 244 7.57 -12.45 -25.48
CA ASN A 244 6.94 -11.24 -24.97
C ASN A 244 7.66 -10.01 -25.54
N SER A 245 7.29 -9.63 -26.78
CA SER A 245 7.90 -8.55 -27.57
C SER A 245 7.78 -7.15 -26.90
N LEU A 246 6.96 -7.02 -25.86
CA LEU A 246 6.72 -5.77 -25.13
C LEU A 246 7.97 -5.20 -24.45
N TYR A 247 8.97 -6.06 -24.12
CA TYR A 247 10.25 -5.59 -23.57
C TYR A 247 11.22 -5.03 -24.61
N THR A 248 10.92 -5.16 -25.90
CA THR A 248 11.79 -4.67 -27.00
C THR A 248 11.48 -3.24 -27.41
N SER A 249 10.32 -2.70 -27.07
CA SER A 249 9.97 -1.30 -27.35
C SER A 249 10.45 -0.41 -26.20
N GLN A 250 11.29 0.59 -26.50
CA GLN A 250 11.57 1.69 -25.57
C GLN A 250 10.29 2.53 -25.46
N LYS A 251 9.47 2.23 -24.46
CA LYS A 251 8.41 3.15 -24.06
C LYS A 251 9.12 4.34 -23.40
N GLU A 252 9.01 5.54 -23.99
CA GLU A 252 9.56 6.75 -23.40
C GLU A 252 9.01 6.91 -21.97
N LEU A 253 9.91 7.20 -21.03
CA LEU A 253 9.58 7.49 -19.62
C LEU A 253 8.78 8.80 -19.59
N THR A 254 7.49 8.73 -19.89
CA THR A 254 6.59 9.86 -19.66
C THR A 254 6.25 9.92 -18.17
N GLU A 255 6.32 11.12 -17.58
CA GLU A 255 6.13 11.38 -16.13
C GLU A 255 4.78 10.93 -15.55
N GLY A 256 3.84 10.43 -16.39
CA GLY A 256 2.48 10.09 -15.99
C GLY A 256 2.24 8.66 -15.49
N ASN A 257 3.07 7.67 -15.84
CA ASN A 257 2.84 6.25 -15.54
C ASN A 257 4.00 5.60 -14.79
N CYS A 258 4.43 6.20 -13.69
CA CYS A 258 5.62 5.78 -12.93
C CYS A 258 5.53 4.38 -12.27
N GLU A 259 4.38 3.71 -12.31
CA GLU A 259 4.13 2.48 -11.54
C GLU A 259 3.98 1.21 -12.37
N GLU A 260 4.01 1.29 -13.71
CA GLU A 260 3.99 0.09 -14.57
C GLU A 260 5.27 -0.75 -14.40
N PHE A 261 5.12 -2.06 -14.40
CA PHE A 261 6.23 -3.00 -14.20
C PHE A 261 7.38 -2.75 -15.17
N GLN A 262 7.09 -2.54 -16.45
CA GLN A 262 8.09 -2.25 -17.47
C GLN A 262 8.89 -0.98 -17.17
N ILE A 263 8.20 0.12 -16.79
CA ILE A 263 8.84 1.42 -16.55
C ILE A 263 9.73 1.36 -15.31
N VAL A 264 9.20 0.82 -14.20
CA VAL A 264 9.98 0.67 -12.96
C VAL A 264 11.17 -0.25 -13.17
N THR A 265 10.98 -1.35 -13.90
CA THR A 265 12.04 -2.31 -14.21
C THR A 265 13.13 -1.68 -15.10
N GLN A 266 12.78 -0.92 -16.14
CA GLN A 266 13.74 -0.17 -16.96
C GLN A 266 14.58 0.79 -16.11
N ARG A 267 13.95 1.48 -15.16
CA ARG A 267 14.66 2.37 -14.23
C ARG A 267 15.62 1.59 -13.35
N ILE A 268 15.18 0.50 -12.72
CA ILE A 268 16.02 -0.34 -11.86
C ILE A 268 17.23 -0.88 -12.65
N ILE A 269 17.01 -1.38 -13.87
CA ILE A 269 18.10 -1.91 -14.72
C ILE A 269 19.06 -0.79 -15.13
N LYS A 270 18.55 0.37 -15.52
CA LYS A 270 19.38 1.51 -15.91
C LYS A 270 20.23 2.03 -14.74
N GLU A 271 19.63 2.17 -13.56
CA GLU A 271 20.31 2.70 -12.37
C GLU A 271 21.36 1.71 -11.84
N ASN A 272 21.07 0.42 -11.82
CA ASN A 272 21.97 -0.57 -11.23
C ASN A 272 23.03 -1.11 -12.23
N PHE A 273 22.62 -1.31 -13.49
CA PHE A 273 23.52 -1.96 -14.48
C PHE A 273 24.07 -0.97 -15.51
N SER A 274 23.57 0.25 -15.57
CA SER A 274 23.86 1.24 -16.62
C SER A 274 23.58 0.70 -18.03
N MET A 275 22.52 -0.12 -18.15
CA MET A 275 22.09 -0.83 -19.37
C MET A 275 20.62 -0.60 -19.62
N THR A 276 20.19 -0.77 -20.87
CA THR A 276 18.79 -0.96 -21.24
C THR A 276 18.40 -2.44 -21.07
N ILE A 277 17.09 -2.75 -21.06
CA ILE A 277 16.62 -4.15 -21.00
C ILE A 277 17.14 -4.98 -22.19
N PRO A 278 17.10 -4.50 -23.47
CA PRO A 278 17.71 -5.25 -24.57
C PRO A 278 19.21 -5.53 -24.40
N GLU A 279 19.99 -4.56 -23.94
CA GLU A 279 21.42 -4.75 -23.69
C GLU A 279 21.68 -5.77 -22.56
N LEU A 280 20.84 -5.75 -21.52
CA LEU A 280 20.89 -6.76 -20.44
C LEU A 280 20.58 -8.15 -20.98
N ILE A 281 19.54 -8.31 -21.80
CA ILE A 281 19.18 -9.58 -22.44
C ILE A 281 20.33 -10.10 -23.29
N ASP A 282 20.98 -9.25 -24.08
CA ASP A 282 22.13 -9.64 -24.89
C ASP A 282 23.36 -9.99 -24.02
N ALA A 283 23.55 -9.34 -22.90
CA ALA A 283 24.59 -9.72 -21.93
C ALA A 283 24.30 -11.09 -21.31
N LEU A 284 23.04 -11.38 -20.94
CA LEU A 284 22.63 -12.68 -20.39
C LEU A 284 22.79 -13.82 -21.39
N LYS A 285 22.49 -13.60 -22.68
CA LYS A 285 22.73 -14.58 -23.76
C LYS A 285 24.20 -14.91 -23.94
N ARG A 286 25.09 -13.93 -23.70
CA ARG A 286 26.54 -14.11 -23.85
C ARG A 286 27.16 -14.79 -22.64
N ASP A 287 26.86 -14.32 -21.44
CA ASP A 287 27.44 -14.83 -20.21
C ASP A 287 26.60 -14.47 -18.98
N TRP A 288 25.82 -15.44 -18.51
CA TRP A 288 25.02 -15.32 -17.30
C TRP A 288 25.88 -15.02 -16.06
N ASN A 289 27.06 -15.65 -15.94
CA ASN A 289 27.91 -15.50 -14.77
C ASN A 289 28.47 -14.08 -14.64
N SER A 290 28.74 -13.42 -15.78
CA SER A 290 29.18 -12.02 -15.79
C SER A 290 28.08 -11.09 -15.23
N VAL A 291 26.82 -11.32 -15.58
CA VAL A 291 25.70 -10.55 -15.04
C VAL A 291 25.49 -10.85 -13.56
N GLN A 292 25.60 -12.11 -13.15
CA GLN A 292 25.52 -12.51 -11.74
C GLN A 292 26.63 -11.84 -10.90
N SER A 293 27.85 -11.81 -11.40
CA SER A 293 28.97 -11.13 -10.73
C SER A 293 28.73 -9.62 -10.59
N LYS A 294 28.07 -8.97 -11.56
CA LYS A 294 27.65 -7.57 -11.44
C LYS A 294 26.61 -7.38 -10.35
N ILE A 295 25.62 -8.28 -10.24
CA ILE A 295 24.62 -8.23 -9.17
C ILE A 295 25.30 -8.30 -7.80
N ASP A 296 26.23 -9.24 -7.62
CA ASP A 296 26.98 -9.39 -6.38
C ASP A 296 27.80 -8.11 -6.04
N GLY A 297 28.40 -7.49 -7.05
CA GLY A 297 29.15 -6.23 -6.89
C GLY A 297 28.25 -5.04 -6.53
N ILE A 298 27.11 -4.88 -7.22
CA ILE A 298 26.15 -3.79 -7.01
C ILE A 298 25.55 -3.85 -5.61
N THR A 299 25.14 -5.04 -5.16
CA THR A 299 24.49 -5.22 -3.87
C THR A 299 25.47 -5.19 -2.69
N GLY A 300 26.77 -5.28 -2.93
CA GLY A 300 27.77 -5.40 -1.87
C GLY A 300 27.66 -6.71 -1.08
N TYR A 301 27.01 -7.75 -1.70
CA TYR A 301 26.83 -9.04 -1.07
C TYR A 301 28.20 -9.62 -0.66
N MET A 302 28.26 -10.06 0.61
CA MET A 302 29.50 -10.61 1.24
C MET A 302 30.66 -9.60 1.43
N GLN A 303 30.51 -8.31 1.09
CA GLN A 303 31.62 -7.34 1.28
C GLN A 303 31.76 -6.84 2.72
N LYS A 304 30.67 -6.80 3.48
CA LYS A 304 30.65 -6.28 4.86
C LYS A 304 30.95 -7.31 5.96
N GLY A 305 31.02 -8.59 5.64
CA GLY A 305 31.23 -9.67 6.63
C GLY A 305 32.67 -10.19 6.79
N TRP A 306 33.64 -9.65 6.03
CA TRP A 306 35.02 -10.20 5.95
C TRP A 306 36.09 -9.22 6.45
N LYS A 307 35.77 -8.38 7.43
CA LYS A 307 36.76 -7.57 8.15
C LYS A 307 37.06 -8.14 9.51
#